data_9725f0a0277fef9fa7d98192e4834010
#
_entry.id   9725f0a0277fef9fa7d98192e4834010
#
_cell.length_a   1.000
_cell.length_b   1.000
_cell.length_c   1.000
_cell.angle_alpha   90.00
_cell.angle_beta   90.00
_cell.angle_gamma   90.00
#
_symmetry.space_group_name_H-M   'P 1'
#
loop_
_entity.id
_entity.type
_entity.pdbx_description
1 polymer ?
#
loop_
_entity_poly.entity_id
_entity_poly.type
_entity_poly.pdbx_seq_one_letter_code
_entity_poly.pdbx_strand_id
1 'polypeptide(L)'
;MVESAVDPQVQTQMCGMELTLQKIEEFRSQGAIAYDNSERKLPATQELKFGEADWIDLQPGSYLITFNEVVNIPRDVAALARPRSSLLRCGASLETALWDPGYRGRSQSLLVVHNPSGIRLKKNARLLQLVFMRLDHQAEKVYSGIYQEENIR
;
A
#
# COMPACT_ATOMS: atom_id res chain seq x y z
N MET A 1 -4.87 -2.21 -15.29
CA MET A 1 -4.91 -2.64 -13.87
C MET A 1 -4.11 -1.70 -12.96
N VAL A 2 -3.01 -1.11 -13.42
CA VAL A 2 -2.25 -0.12 -12.65
C VAL A 2 -2.07 1.13 -13.48
N GLU A 3 -2.47 2.28 -12.90
CA GLU A 3 -2.41 3.61 -13.51
C GLU A 3 -1.42 4.48 -12.71
N SER A 4 -0.95 5.57 -13.31
CA SER A 4 -0.06 6.55 -12.65
C SER A 4 1.27 5.97 -12.14
N ALA A 5 1.81 4.95 -12.80
CA ALA A 5 3.12 4.43 -12.47
C ALA A 5 4.20 5.50 -12.69
N VAL A 6 5.16 5.57 -11.77
CA VAL A 6 6.29 6.52 -11.84
C VAL A 6 7.20 6.20 -13.02
N ASP A 7 7.52 4.92 -13.20
CA ASP A 7 8.27 4.40 -14.35
C ASP A 7 7.77 2.97 -14.65
N PRO A 8 6.83 2.82 -15.60
CA PRO A 8 6.26 1.51 -15.93
C PRO A 8 7.29 0.48 -16.40
N GLN A 9 8.38 0.91 -17.06
CA GLN A 9 9.41 -0.02 -17.56
C GLN A 9 10.21 -0.63 -16.42
N VAL A 10 10.50 0.15 -15.39
CA VAL A 10 11.24 -0.29 -14.20
C VAL A 10 10.34 -1.05 -13.22
N GLN A 11 9.07 -0.65 -13.12
CA GLN A 11 8.13 -1.22 -12.15
C GLN A 11 7.50 -2.54 -12.60
N THR A 12 7.41 -2.80 -13.91
CA THR A 12 6.90 -4.07 -14.42
C THR A 12 7.92 -5.18 -14.18
N GLN A 13 7.50 -6.22 -13.47
CA GLN A 13 8.32 -7.36 -13.11
C GLN A 13 7.73 -8.66 -13.68
N MET A 14 8.48 -9.76 -13.65
CA MET A 14 8.07 -11.05 -14.22
C MET A 14 6.77 -11.60 -13.63
N CYS A 15 6.50 -11.36 -12.34
CA CYS A 15 5.33 -11.88 -11.64
C CYS A 15 4.30 -10.80 -11.28
N GLY A 16 4.47 -9.55 -11.73
CA GLY A 16 3.54 -8.48 -11.36
C GLY A 16 4.14 -7.09 -11.52
N MET A 17 3.64 -6.15 -10.75
CA MET A 17 4.05 -4.75 -10.82
C MET A 17 4.45 -4.21 -9.44
N GLU A 18 5.56 -3.50 -9.38
CA GLU A 18 6.00 -2.87 -8.14
C GLU A 18 5.25 -1.57 -7.88
N LEU A 19 4.82 -1.36 -6.63
CA LEU A 19 4.22 -0.11 -6.18
C LEU A 19 5.27 0.73 -5.44
N THR A 20 5.13 2.05 -5.57
CA THR A 20 6.12 3.04 -5.11
C THR A 20 5.56 3.96 -4.04
N LEU A 21 6.43 4.40 -3.15
CA LEU A 21 6.10 5.21 -1.99
C LEU A 21 5.73 6.65 -2.36
N GLN A 22 4.51 7.08 -2.07
CA GLN A 22 4.06 8.46 -2.21
C GLN A 22 4.16 9.23 -0.89
N LYS A 23 3.55 8.69 0.17
CA LYS A 23 3.34 9.36 1.45
C LYS A 23 3.54 8.39 2.60
N ILE A 24 3.99 8.92 3.73
CA ILE A 24 4.15 8.20 5.01
C ILE A 24 3.42 8.99 6.08
N GLU A 25 2.69 8.29 6.95
CA GLU A 25 1.95 8.89 8.06
C GLU A 25 2.20 8.12 9.36
N GLU A 26 2.31 8.84 10.47
CA GLU A 26 2.30 8.29 11.82
C GLU A 26 0.88 8.22 12.37
N PHE A 27 0.57 7.19 13.14
CA PHE A 27 -0.68 7.08 13.88
C PHE A 27 -0.66 8.00 15.09
N ARG A 28 -1.73 8.80 15.29
CA ARG A 28 -1.87 9.79 16.36
C ARG A 28 -3.00 9.48 17.34
N SER A 29 -3.80 8.47 17.07
CA SER A 29 -4.88 8.02 17.97
C SER A 29 -5.13 6.53 17.86
N GLN A 30 -5.93 6.02 18.77
CA GLN A 30 -6.42 4.65 18.73
C GLN A 30 -7.48 4.50 17.64
N GLY A 31 -7.43 3.37 16.90
CA GLY A 31 -8.50 2.89 16.05
C GLY A 31 -9.41 1.92 16.79
N ALA A 32 -10.58 1.63 16.24
CA ALA A 32 -11.51 0.60 16.72
C ALA A 32 -12.06 -0.20 15.56
N ILE A 33 -12.09 -1.52 15.73
CA ILE A 33 -12.67 -2.48 14.78
C ILE A 33 -13.70 -3.32 15.55
N ALA A 34 -14.90 -3.46 15.01
CA ALA A 34 -15.96 -4.28 15.55
C ALA A 34 -16.53 -5.21 14.46
N TYR A 35 -17.46 -6.08 14.82
CA TYR A 35 -18.18 -6.91 13.85
C TYR A 35 -19.00 -6.05 12.88
N ASP A 36 -19.67 -5.04 13.41
CA ASP A 36 -20.42 -4.07 12.60
C ASP A 36 -19.49 -2.91 12.15
N ASN A 37 -19.49 -2.64 10.87
CA ASN A 37 -18.68 -1.56 10.30
C ASN A 37 -19.13 -0.15 10.73
N SER A 38 -20.35 0.02 11.25
CA SER A 38 -20.82 1.29 11.81
C SER A 38 -20.03 1.72 13.05
N GLU A 39 -19.47 0.75 13.78
CA GLU A 39 -18.63 0.97 14.97
C GLU A 39 -17.14 1.16 14.62
N ARG A 40 -16.76 1.00 13.35
CA ARG A 40 -15.38 1.16 12.93
C ARG A 40 -14.93 2.61 13.07
N LYS A 41 -13.78 2.80 13.73
CA LYS A 41 -13.10 4.09 13.83
C LYS A 41 -11.66 3.95 13.37
N LEU A 42 -11.31 4.64 12.29
CA LEU A 42 -9.91 4.71 11.86
C LEU A 42 -9.14 5.69 12.75
N PRO A 43 -7.85 5.42 13.04
CA PRO A 43 -7.02 6.35 13.80
C PRO A 43 -6.78 7.64 13.01
N ALA A 44 -6.58 8.74 13.72
CA ALA A 44 -6.01 9.93 13.13
C ALA A 44 -4.54 9.67 12.76
N THR A 45 -4.10 10.24 11.64
CA THR A 45 -2.73 10.14 11.17
C THR A 45 -2.13 11.53 10.94
N GLN A 46 -0.81 11.61 10.93
CA GLN A 46 -0.05 12.81 10.62
C GLN A 46 1.02 12.50 9.59
N GLU A 47 0.99 13.21 8.47
CA GLU A 47 1.98 13.04 7.41
C GLU A 47 3.38 13.46 7.89
N LEU A 48 4.35 12.61 7.59
CA LEU A 48 5.77 12.87 7.74
C LEU A 48 6.32 13.47 6.46
N LYS A 49 7.08 14.56 6.57
CA LYS A 49 7.67 15.24 5.43
C LYS A 49 9.00 14.61 5.04
N PHE A 50 9.19 14.37 3.76
CA PHE A 50 10.51 14.04 3.23
C PHE A 50 11.45 15.23 3.41
N GLY A 51 12.68 14.95 3.79
CA GLY A 51 13.72 15.94 4.00
C GLY A 51 14.55 16.19 2.73
N GLU A 52 15.83 16.46 2.92
CA GLU A 52 16.76 16.76 1.85
C GLU A 52 16.86 15.63 0.81
N ALA A 53 16.86 15.99 -0.46
CA ALA A 53 16.90 15.08 -1.60
C ALA A 53 15.82 13.98 -1.55
N ASP A 54 14.64 14.28 -0.99
CA ASP A 54 13.49 13.39 -0.87
C ASP A 54 13.71 12.14 0.01
N TRP A 55 14.65 12.18 0.96
CA TRP A 55 14.88 11.13 1.93
C TRP A 55 14.12 11.35 3.23
N ILE A 56 13.79 10.25 3.90
CA ILE A 56 13.24 10.23 5.25
C ILE A 56 13.87 9.10 6.06
N ASP A 57 14.23 9.39 7.31
CA ASP A 57 14.72 8.43 8.29
C ASP A 57 13.58 8.04 9.23
N LEU A 58 13.22 6.76 9.25
CA LEU A 58 12.15 6.21 10.08
C LEU A 58 12.74 5.41 11.22
N GLN A 59 12.31 5.69 12.44
CA GLN A 59 12.63 4.91 13.63
C GLN A 59 11.84 3.59 13.65
N PRO A 60 12.21 2.61 14.50
CA PRO A 60 11.39 1.43 14.71
C PRO A 60 9.95 1.81 15.09
N GLY A 61 8.97 1.20 14.43
CA GLY A 61 7.56 1.54 14.61
C GLY A 61 6.69 1.16 13.42
N SER A 62 5.43 1.53 13.52
CA SER A 62 4.40 1.27 12.49
C SER A 62 3.96 2.57 11.84
N TYR A 63 3.87 2.56 10.52
CA TYR A 63 3.56 3.71 9.69
C TYR A 63 2.50 3.34 8.66
N LEU A 64 1.55 4.24 8.41
CA LEU A 64 0.64 4.10 7.28
C LEU A 64 1.31 4.71 6.04
N ILE A 65 1.39 3.94 4.96
CA ILE A 65 1.95 4.43 3.70
C ILE A 65 0.90 4.44 2.60
N THR A 66 1.02 5.38 1.67
CA THR A 66 0.21 5.47 0.45
C THR A 66 1.12 5.29 -0.75
N PHE A 67 0.64 4.59 -1.78
CA PHE A 67 1.38 4.38 -3.03
C PHE A 67 1.07 5.45 -4.07
N ASN A 68 1.99 5.64 -5.04
CA ASN A 68 1.77 6.56 -6.16
C ASN A 68 0.74 6.01 -7.14
N GLU A 69 0.69 4.70 -7.30
CA GLU A 69 -0.10 4.03 -8.31
C GLU A 69 -1.57 3.95 -7.91
N VAL A 70 -2.44 4.17 -8.87
CA VAL A 70 -3.86 3.82 -8.77
C VAL A 70 -4.01 2.38 -9.26
N VAL A 71 -4.44 1.50 -8.35
CA VAL A 71 -4.76 0.11 -8.67
C VAL A 71 -6.23 0.04 -9.08
N ASN A 72 -6.52 -0.61 -10.20
CA ASN A 72 -7.85 -0.77 -10.77
C ASN A 72 -8.06 -2.25 -11.13
N ILE A 73 -8.80 -2.97 -10.31
CA ILE A 73 -8.96 -4.42 -10.39
C ILE A 73 -10.20 -4.79 -11.20
N PRO A 74 -10.06 -5.49 -12.35
CA PRO A 74 -11.19 -6.03 -13.10
C PRO A 74 -12.02 -7.03 -12.30
N ARG A 75 -13.24 -7.32 -12.76
CA ARG A 75 -14.17 -8.24 -12.07
C ARG A 75 -13.73 -9.71 -12.09
N ASP A 76 -12.83 -10.07 -12.96
CA ASP A 76 -12.27 -11.43 -13.13
C ASP A 76 -10.85 -11.57 -12.56
N VAL A 77 -10.41 -10.58 -11.76
CA VAL A 77 -9.07 -10.54 -11.18
C VAL A 77 -9.17 -10.23 -9.68
N ALA A 78 -8.30 -10.85 -8.89
CA ALA A 78 -7.94 -10.42 -7.55
C ALA A 78 -6.43 -10.16 -7.50
N ALA A 79 -5.97 -9.39 -6.52
CA ALA A 79 -4.54 -9.18 -6.36
C ALA A 79 -4.11 -9.28 -4.89
N LEU A 80 -2.88 -9.74 -4.70
CA LEU A 80 -2.17 -9.75 -3.43
C LEU A 80 -0.77 -9.17 -3.62
N ALA A 81 -0.12 -8.78 -2.54
CA ALA A 81 1.21 -8.21 -2.64
C ALA A 81 2.22 -8.86 -1.69
N ARG A 82 3.48 -8.78 -2.08
CA ARG A 82 4.62 -9.16 -1.23
C ARG A 82 5.62 -8.01 -1.17
N PRO A 83 6.24 -7.76 -0.01
CA PRO A 83 7.31 -6.78 0.09
C PRO A 83 8.48 -7.18 -0.79
N ARG A 84 9.19 -6.19 -1.32
CA ARG A 84 10.45 -6.46 -2.03
C ARG A 84 11.49 -7.06 -1.07
N SER A 85 12.29 -7.96 -1.59
CA SER A 85 13.35 -8.63 -0.81
C SER A 85 14.35 -7.65 -0.20
N SER A 86 14.58 -6.50 -0.80
CA SER A 86 15.45 -5.45 -0.25
C SER A 86 14.84 -4.82 1.00
N LEU A 87 13.52 -4.54 1.01
CA LEU A 87 12.84 -4.00 2.19
C LEU A 87 12.95 -4.97 3.38
N LEU A 88 12.67 -6.24 3.13
CA LEU A 88 12.79 -7.31 4.12
C LEU A 88 14.22 -7.40 4.68
N ARG A 89 15.24 -7.30 3.83
CA ARG A 89 16.65 -7.34 4.26
C ARG A 89 17.10 -6.09 5.02
N CYS A 90 16.39 -4.98 4.85
CA CYS A 90 16.59 -3.78 5.69
C CYS A 90 15.89 -3.87 7.05
N GLY A 91 15.23 -4.99 7.36
CA GLY A 91 14.53 -5.21 8.63
C GLY A 91 13.19 -4.51 8.72
N ALA A 92 12.47 -4.41 7.60
CA ALA A 92 11.12 -3.87 7.56
C ALA A 92 10.16 -4.81 6.81
N SER A 93 8.88 -4.78 7.18
CA SER A 93 7.80 -5.51 6.53
C SER A 93 6.71 -4.59 6.03
N LEU A 94 5.90 -5.08 5.09
CA LEU A 94 4.66 -4.45 4.64
C LEU A 94 3.51 -5.45 4.83
N GLU A 95 2.49 -4.99 5.56
CA GLU A 95 1.24 -5.72 5.75
C GLU A 95 0.17 -5.11 4.85
N THR A 96 -0.49 -5.96 4.08
CA THR A 96 -1.49 -5.54 3.10
C THR A 96 -2.79 -6.30 3.29
N ALA A 97 -3.93 -5.69 2.92
CA ALA A 97 -5.15 -6.40 2.63
C ALA A 97 -5.09 -6.99 1.20
N LEU A 98 -6.13 -7.67 0.76
CA LEU A 98 -6.33 -8.07 -0.62
C LEU A 98 -6.85 -6.88 -1.44
N TRP A 99 -6.56 -6.89 -2.72
CA TRP A 99 -7.21 -6.04 -3.71
C TRP A 99 -8.32 -6.86 -4.36
N ASP A 100 -9.55 -6.60 -3.93
CA ASP A 100 -10.73 -7.32 -4.38
C ASP A 100 -11.16 -6.93 -5.80
N PRO A 101 -11.88 -7.81 -6.53
CA PRO A 101 -12.49 -7.49 -7.82
C PRO A 101 -13.33 -6.20 -7.75
N GLY A 102 -13.08 -5.29 -8.68
CA GLY A 102 -13.79 -4.01 -8.77
C GLY A 102 -13.22 -2.87 -7.89
N TYR A 103 -12.22 -3.14 -7.06
CA TYR A 103 -11.53 -2.07 -6.33
C TYR A 103 -10.79 -1.13 -7.28
N ARG A 104 -10.89 0.17 -7.02
CA ARG A 104 -10.07 1.20 -7.64
C ARG A 104 -9.63 2.23 -6.59
N GLY A 105 -8.33 2.53 -6.52
CA GLY A 105 -7.80 3.51 -5.55
C GLY A 105 -6.28 3.57 -5.51
N ARG A 106 -5.75 4.61 -4.86
CA ARG A 106 -4.38 4.64 -4.34
C ARG A 106 -4.40 3.98 -2.97
N SER A 107 -4.06 2.71 -2.96
CA SER A 107 -4.14 1.91 -1.74
C SER A 107 -3.11 2.32 -0.69
N GLN A 108 -3.44 1.99 0.53
CA GLN A 108 -2.56 2.15 1.69
C GLN A 108 -2.13 0.78 2.23
N SER A 109 -0.99 0.76 2.90
CA SER A 109 -0.43 -0.43 3.56
C SER A 109 0.23 -0.04 4.86
N LEU A 110 0.37 -1.02 5.77
CA LEU A 110 1.10 -0.83 7.01
C LEU A 110 2.57 -1.17 6.80
N LEU A 111 3.45 -0.18 6.93
CA LEU A 111 4.89 -0.38 6.99
C LEU A 111 5.29 -0.58 8.45
N VAL A 112 5.98 -1.68 8.76
CA VAL A 112 6.54 -1.94 10.09
C VAL A 112 8.06 -1.97 10.00
N VAL A 113 8.71 -1.10 10.73
CA VAL A 113 10.18 -1.03 10.86
C VAL A 113 10.59 -1.79 12.11
N HIS A 114 11.18 -2.97 11.92
CA HIS A 114 11.67 -3.84 12.98
C HIS A 114 13.14 -3.58 13.33
N ASN A 115 13.94 -3.08 12.38
CA ASN A 115 15.35 -2.82 12.55
C ASN A 115 15.56 -1.78 13.67
N PRO A 116 16.30 -2.11 14.77
CA PRO A 116 16.56 -1.17 15.86
C PRO A 116 17.25 0.13 15.44
N SER A 117 17.98 0.10 14.32
CA SER A 117 18.64 1.28 13.74
C SER A 117 17.73 2.07 12.80
N GLY A 118 16.45 1.66 12.66
CA GLY A 118 15.52 2.29 11.73
C GLY A 118 15.78 1.90 10.27
N ILE A 119 15.13 2.65 9.38
CA ILE A 119 15.28 2.52 7.93
C ILE A 119 15.27 3.89 7.28
N ARG A 120 16.05 4.07 6.21
CA ARG A 120 16.01 5.27 5.38
C ARG A 120 15.33 4.98 4.05
N LEU A 121 14.28 5.73 3.74
CA LEU A 121 13.50 5.57 2.51
C LEU A 121 13.54 6.86 1.68
N LYS A 122 13.48 6.72 0.37
CA LYS A 122 13.35 7.84 -0.54
C LYS A 122 11.92 7.88 -1.09
N LYS A 123 11.42 9.08 -1.37
CA LYS A 123 10.18 9.23 -2.15
C LYS A 123 10.28 8.42 -3.45
N ASN A 124 9.18 7.80 -3.85
CA ASN A 124 9.12 6.89 -4.99
C ASN A 124 9.95 5.59 -4.84
N ALA A 125 10.43 5.26 -3.64
CA ALA A 125 11.04 3.96 -3.40
C ALA A 125 10.07 2.82 -3.75
N ARG A 126 10.53 1.81 -4.49
CA ARG A 126 9.75 0.61 -4.83
C ARG A 126 9.72 -0.30 -3.61
N LEU A 127 8.55 -0.55 -3.03
CA LEU A 127 8.43 -1.20 -1.72
C LEU A 127 7.81 -2.59 -1.78
N LEU A 128 6.82 -2.81 -2.63
CA LEU A 128 6.15 -4.09 -2.78
C LEU A 128 5.92 -4.45 -4.24
N GLN A 129 5.68 -5.73 -4.50
CA GLN A 129 5.25 -6.26 -5.79
C GLN A 129 3.82 -6.75 -5.67
N LEU A 130 2.94 -6.19 -6.49
CA LEU A 130 1.54 -6.60 -6.64
C LEU A 130 1.44 -7.72 -7.66
N VAL A 131 0.85 -8.84 -7.26
CA VAL A 131 0.64 -10.03 -8.08
C VAL A 131 -0.84 -10.18 -8.38
N PHE A 132 -1.18 -10.34 -9.66
CA PHE A 132 -2.56 -10.47 -10.13
C PHE A 132 -2.90 -11.93 -10.35
N MET A 133 -4.07 -12.34 -9.87
CA MET A 133 -4.60 -13.70 -10.02
C MET A 133 -5.91 -13.62 -10.80
N ARG A 134 -5.98 -14.36 -11.91
CA ARG A 134 -7.23 -14.50 -12.65
C ARG A 134 -8.18 -15.42 -11.88
N LEU A 135 -9.43 -15.03 -11.79
CA LEU A 135 -10.50 -15.87 -11.26
C LEU A 135 -11.10 -16.74 -12.38
N ASP A 136 -11.59 -17.93 -12.06
CA ASP A 136 -12.24 -18.81 -13.03
C ASP A 136 -13.51 -18.20 -13.62
N HIS A 137 -14.18 -17.37 -12.83
CA HIS A 137 -15.39 -16.63 -13.22
C HIS A 137 -15.31 -15.19 -12.73
N GLN A 138 -16.06 -14.30 -13.37
CA GLN A 138 -16.23 -12.93 -12.86
C GLN A 138 -16.91 -12.98 -11.49
N ALA A 139 -16.42 -12.13 -10.57
CA ALA A 139 -17.04 -11.99 -9.26
C ALA A 139 -18.49 -11.48 -9.39
N GLU A 140 -19.43 -12.18 -8.77
CA GLU A 140 -20.85 -11.75 -8.73
C GLU A 140 -20.99 -10.43 -7.96
N LYS A 141 -20.22 -10.26 -6.88
CA LYS A 141 -20.12 -9.03 -6.11
C LYS A 141 -18.76 -8.39 -6.33
N VAL A 142 -18.75 -7.08 -6.48
CA VAL A 142 -17.53 -6.28 -6.61
C VAL A 142 -17.33 -5.42 -5.37
N TYR A 143 -16.10 -4.98 -5.17
CA TYR A 143 -15.77 -4.12 -4.05
C TYR A 143 -16.63 -2.84 -4.08
N SER A 144 -17.27 -2.53 -2.94
CA SER A 144 -18.10 -1.33 -2.72
C SER A 144 -17.89 -0.72 -1.34
N GLY A 145 -16.72 -1.00 -0.74
CA GLY A 145 -16.35 -0.50 0.58
C GLY A 145 -15.93 0.99 0.57
N ILE A 146 -15.65 1.51 1.76
CA ILE A 146 -15.30 2.93 1.97
C ILE A 146 -13.97 3.35 1.30
N TYR A 147 -13.15 2.40 0.91
CA TYR A 147 -11.86 2.67 0.25
C TYR A 147 -11.97 2.71 -1.29
N GLN A 148 -13.20 2.63 -1.84
CA GLN A 148 -13.39 2.81 -3.27
C GLN A 148 -13.05 4.26 -3.66
N GLU A 149 -12.23 4.43 -4.69
CA GLU A 149 -11.70 5.72 -5.16
C GLU A 149 -10.84 6.48 -4.12
N GLU A 150 -10.28 5.77 -3.13
CA GLU A 150 -9.45 6.39 -2.10
C GLU A 150 -8.19 7.04 -2.67
N ASN A 151 -7.80 8.17 -2.09
CA ASN A 151 -6.56 8.90 -2.36
C ASN A 151 -6.29 9.26 -3.85
N ILE A 152 -7.32 9.27 -4.71
CA ILE A 152 -7.16 9.57 -6.15
C ILE A 152 -7.13 11.08 -6.41
N ARG A 153 -7.68 11.89 -5.52
CA ARG A 153 -7.77 13.36 -5.64
C ARG A 153 -6.50 14.05 -5.21
#